data_ad9373e7fc32e5bb9a555d1241eb185a
#
_entry.id   ad9373e7fc32e5bb9a555d1241eb185a
#
_cell.length_a   1.000
_cell.length_b   1.000
_cell.length_c   1.000
_cell.angle_alpha   90.00
_cell.angle_beta   90.00
_cell.angle_gamma   90.00
#
_symmetry.space_group_name_H-M   'P 1'
#
loop_
_entity.id
_entity.type
_entity.pdbx_description
1 polymer ?
#
loop_
_entity_poly.entity_id
_entity_poly.type
_entity_poly.pdbx_seq_one_letter_code
_entity_poly.pdbx_strand_id
1 'polypeptide(L)'
;MRTGISLYFASGYEANAEVVAKAQAAGCHYAFTSLQIPEEEGIDYRTEARRLLELCKKAEINLIADVSPATLSKLGVQKFDELAELGITYVRLDFGFDATETVELSRKFHVVFNASTITKDDISAWQAAGADFTRFAACHNYYPKSYTGLSLERVAQINARLSALGFQIFSFVPGEIFRGPLYEGLPTVEEHRGLSGDALVQAMLALYDADSDVVFIGDPDVTESTWKRIGQLERNCIELKTELKPGFEYLYDRLQTDRPDSSSYIIRSQESRLWKDAPVYDANPSTWETAATGAILVSSKAYGRYAGELSIARGLLELDARDNVAGNICEEDRAFLPYIHSGRGFRFIRR
;
A
#
# COMPACT_ATOMS: atom_id res chain seq x y z
N MET A 1 5.78 -2.46 -1.47
CA MET A 1 4.41 -1.91 -1.24
C MET A 1 4.23 -0.75 -2.20
N ARG A 2 3.06 -0.55 -2.77
CA ARG A 2 2.82 0.52 -3.74
C ARG A 2 1.58 1.33 -3.35
N THR A 3 1.70 2.64 -3.33
CA THR A 3 0.63 3.55 -2.94
C THR A 3 0.14 4.34 -4.15
N GLY A 4 -1.14 4.59 -4.22
CA GLY A 4 -1.78 5.47 -5.19
C GLY A 4 -2.48 6.65 -4.52
N ILE A 5 -2.78 7.66 -5.30
CA ILE A 5 -3.55 8.84 -4.90
C ILE A 5 -4.87 8.90 -5.66
N SER A 6 -5.85 9.63 -5.12
CA SER A 6 -7.07 9.96 -5.84
C SER A 6 -7.07 11.43 -6.24
N LEU A 7 -7.40 11.70 -7.51
CA LEU A 7 -7.43 13.05 -8.07
C LEU A 7 -8.86 13.40 -8.47
N TYR A 8 -9.34 14.55 -8.03
CA TYR A 8 -10.72 15.00 -8.22
C TYR A 8 -10.75 16.36 -8.91
N PHE A 9 -11.57 16.49 -9.94
CA PHE A 9 -11.71 17.77 -10.65
C PHE A 9 -12.26 18.88 -9.75
N ALA A 10 -13.19 18.54 -8.84
CA ALA A 10 -13.73 19.48 -7.88
C ALA A 10 -12.69 20.07 -6.92
N SER A 11 -11.55 19.41 -6.72
CA SER A 11 -10.43 19.96 -5.92
C SER A 11 -9.69 21.11 -6.63
N GLY A 12 -9.87 21.22 -7.95
CA GLY A 12 -9.13 22.16 -8.79
C GLY A 12 -7.73 21.70 -9.16
N TYR A 13 -7.17 22.31 -10.20
CA TYR A 13 -5.88 21.91 -10.76
C TYR A 13 -4.73 22.09 -9.76
N GLU A 14 -4.65 23.22 -9.06
CA GLU A 14 -3.55 23.55 -8.16
C GLU A 14 -3.46 22.56 -6.99
N ALA A 15 -4.59 22.20 -6.38
CA ALA A 15 -4.62 21.20 -5.31
C ALA A 15 -4.18 19.82 -5.81
N ASN A 16 -4.69 19.38 -6.97
CA ASN A 16 -4.26 18.13 -7.59
C ASN A 16 -2.75 18.14 -7.93
N ALA A 17 -2.22 19.27 -8.40
CA ALA A 17 -0.79 19.40 -8.71
C ALA A 17 0.08 19.29 -7.45
N GLU A 18 -0.36 19.84 -6.33
CA GLU A 18 0.33 19.72 -5.04
C GLU A 18 0.35 18.25 -4.57
N VAL A 19 -0.78 17.54 -4.63
CA VAL A 19 -0.87 16.12 -4.26
C VAL A 19 0.02 15.26 -5.18
N VAL A 20 0.04 15.51 -6.48
CA VAL A 20 0.94 14.82 -7.42
C VAL A 20 2.39 15.05 -7.06
N ALA A 21 2.79 16.28 -6.69
CA ALA A 21 4.16 16.57 -6.26
C ALA A 21 4.54 15.83 -4.97
N LYS A 22 3.65 15.78 -3.98
CA LYS A 22 3.83 15.01 -2.74
C LYS A 22 3.96 13.50 -3.03
N ALA A 23 3.11 12.97 -3.92
CA ALA A 23 3.15 11.59 -4.34
C ALA A 23 4.49 11.22 -5.01
N GLN A 24 4.97 12.06 -5.94
CA GLN A 24 6.30 11.88 -6.56
C GLN A 24 7.42 11.89 -5.52
N ALA A 25 7.40 12.83 -4.59
CA ALA A 25 8.40 12.91 -3.52
C ALA A 25 8.40 11.68 -2.61
N ALA A 26 7.23 11.07 -2.40
CA ALA A 26 7.08 9.82 -1.66
C ALA A 26 7.46 8.57 -2.48
N GLY A 27 7.54 8.65 -3.81
CA GLY A 27 7.82 7.53 -4.72
C GLY A 27 6.55 6.80 -5.18
N CYS A 28 5.39 7.43 -5.08
CA CYS A 28 4.12 6.88 -5.58
C CYS A 28 4.00 7.07 -7.09
N HIS A 29 3.55 6.03 -7.78
CA HIS A 29 3.44 6.02 -9.25
C HIS A 29 2.03 5.67 -9.76
N TYR A 30 1.00 5.73 -8.91
CA TYR A 30 -0.37 5.42 -9.27
C TYR A 30 -1.31 6.54 -8.88
N ALA A 31 -2.27 6.84 -9.76
CA ALA A 31 -3.40 7.71 -9.43
C ALA A 31 -4.70 7.14 -9.96
N PHE A 32 -5.77 7.41 -9.23
CA PHE A 32 -7.14 7.11 -9.61
C PHE A 32 -7.88 8.43 -9.87
N THR A 33 -8.67 8.48 -10.93
CA THR A 33 -9.63 9.56 -11.18
C THR A 33 -10.90 9.00 -11.79
N SER A 34 -12.04 9.60 -11.46
CA SER A 34 -13.29 9.30 -12.14
C SER A 34 -13.63 10.41 -13.13
N LEU A 35 -13.88 10.03 -14.38
CA LEU A 35 -14.33 10.92 -15.44
C LEU A 35 -15.87 10.94 -15.55
N GLN A 36 -16.59 10.38 -14.57
CA GLN A 36 -18.02 10.13 -14.63
C GLN A 36 -18.83 10.73 -13.47
N ILE A 37 -18.20 11.40 -12.49
CA ILE A 37 -18.89 11.84 -11.27
C ILE A 37 -19.90 12.96 -11.60
N PRO A 38 -21.21 12.75 -11.37
CA PRO A 38 -22.26 13.75 -11.68
C PRO A 38 -22.19 15.00 -10.80
N GLU A 39 -21.62 14.91 -9.60
CA GLU A 39 -21.55 16.00 -8.63
C GLU A 39 -20.57 17.10 -9.03
N GLU A 40 -19.78 16.87 -10.07
CA GLU A 40 -18.81 17.84 -10.60
C GLU A 40 -19.39 18.66 -11.78
N GLU A 41 -20.66 19.12 -11.65
CA GLU A 41 -21.30 19.98 -12.65
C GLU A 41 -20.63 21.36 -12.73
N GLY A 42 -20.59 21.91 -13.95
CA GLY A 42 -20.05 23.27 -14.20
C GLY A 42 -18.54 23.34 -14.47
N ILE A 43 -17.83 22.23 -14.49
CA ILE A 43 -16.42 22.18 -14.83
C ILE A 43 -16.24 21.98 -16.37
N ASP A 44 -15.32 22.71 -16.98
CA ASP A 44 -14.88 22.40 -18.34
C ASP A 44 -14.01 21.13 -18.32
N TYR A 45 -14.67 19.99 -18.31
CA TYR A 45 -14.03 18.67 -18.25
C TYR A 45 -12.96 18.48 -19.31
N ARG A 46 -13.18 19.02 -20.51
CA ARG A 46 -12.23 18.82 -21.59
C ARG A 46 -10.88 19.47 -21.31
N THR A 47 -10.92 20.71 -20.86
CA THR A 47 -9.70 21.48 -20.56
C THR A 47 -9.04 20.96 -19.27
N GLU A 48 -9.79 20.82 -18.19
CA GLU A 48 -9.24 20.39 -16.90
C GLU A 48 -8.77 18.93 -16.94
N ALA A 49 -9.49 18.02 -17.57
CA ALA A 49 -9.05 16.65 -17.75
C ALA A 49 -7.72 16.56 -18.52
N ARG A 50 -7.58 17.31 -19.61
CA ARG A 50 -6.32 17.33 -20.36
C ARG A 50 -5.16 17.86 -19.54
N ARG A 51 -5.35 18.92 -18.79
CA ARG A 51 -4.33 19.48 -17.87
C ARG A 51 -3.90 18.44 -16.82
N LEU A 52 -4.86 17.74 -16.21
CA LEU A 52 -4.59 16.70 -15.22
C LEU A 52 -3.87 15.50 -15.82
N LEU A 53 -4.30 15.05 -17.01
CA LEU A 53 -3.64 13.95 -17.73
C LEU A 53 -2.20 14.29 -18.10
N GLU A 54 -1.94 15.52 -18.58
CA GLU A 54 -0.57 15.98 -18.87
C GLU A 54 0.29 16.05 -17.59
N LEU A 55 -0.28 16.47 -16.47
CA LEU A 55 0.39 16.49 -15.18
C LEU A 55 0.82 15.09 -14.77
N CYS A 56 -0.12 14.12 -14.77
CA CYS A 56 0.16 12.72 -14.44
C CYS A 56 1.22 12.12 -15.40
N LYS A 57 1.12 12.41 -16.68
CA LYS A 57 2.09 11.93 -17.70
C LYS A 57 3.49 12.48 -17.44
N LYS A 58 3.63 13.78 -17.12
CA LYS A 58 4.91 14.39 -16.77
C LYS A 58 5.50 13.84 -15.46
N ALA A 59 4.62 13.45 -14.54
CA ALA A 59 4.96 12.86 -13.26
C ALA A 59 5.22 11.33 -13.34
N GLU A 60 5.12 10.72 -14.52
CA GLU A 60 5.25 9.27 -14.74
C GLU A 60 4.29 8.45 -13.85
N ILE A 61 3.07 8.97 -13.65
CA ILE A 61 2.01 8.32 -12.88
C ILE A 61 1.17 7.43 -13.78
N ASN A 62 0.98 6.17 -13.39
CA ASN A 62 0.02 5.25 -13.98
C ASN A 62 -1.39 5.66 -13.58
N LEU A 63 -2.14 6.22 -14.51
CA LEU A 63 -3.48 6.73 -14.24
C LEU A 63 -4.55 5.68 -14.51
N ILE A 64 -5.35 5.40 -13.47
CA ILE A 64 -6.57 4.62 -13.55
C ILE A 64 -7.73 5.59 -13.74
N ALA A 65 -8.43 5.48 -14.85
CA ALA A 65 -9.57 6.33 -15.17
C ALA A 65 -10.87 5.53 -15.29
N ASP A 66 -11.92 5.93 -14.56
CA ASP A 66 -13.27 5.45 -14.83
C ASP A 66 -13.73 5.97 -16.18
N VAL A 67 -14.04 5.06 -17.09
CA VAL A 67 -14.46 5.41 -18.44
C VAL A 67 -15.76 4.72 -18.83
N SER A 68 -16.57 5.42 -19.61
CA SER A 68 -17.75 4.88 -20.28
C SER A 68 -17.75 5.36 -21.73
N PRO A 69 -18.62 4.85 -22.59
CA PRO A 69 -18.78 5.39 -23.94
C PRO A 69 -19.02 6.92 -23.97
N ALA A 70 -19.70 7.46 -22.95
CA ALA A 70 -19.92 8.91 -22.80
C ALA A 70 -18.63 9.70 -22.47
N THR A 71 -17.63 9.06 -21.86
CA THR A 71 -16.36 9.69 -21.50
C THR A 71 -15.60 10.15 -22.74
N LEU A 72 -15.65 9.39 -23.83
CA LEU A 72 -14.98 9.75 -25.09
C LEU A 72 -15.46 11.12 -25.61
N SER A 73 -16.77 11.34 -25.61
CA SER A 73 -17.34 12.61 -26.06
C SER A 73 -16.96 13.78 -25.14
N LYS A 74 -16.95 13.56 -23.82
CA LYS A 74 -16.52 14.56 -22.81
C LYS A 74 -15.06 14.99 -23.01
N LEU A 75 -14.17 14.06 -23.30
CA LEU A 75 -12.76 14.35 -23.59
C LEU A 75 -12.51 14.87 -25.02
N GLY A 76 -13.52 14.81 -25.89
CA GLY A 76 -13.43 15.18 -27.30
C GLY A 76 -12.54 14.25 -28.10
N VAL A 77 -12.51 12.95 -27.75
CA VAL A 77 -11.85 11.88 -28.48
C VAL A 77 -12.88 10.98 -29.16
N GLN A 78 -12.49 10.35 -30.27
CA GLN A 78 -13.40 9.55 -31.09
C GLN A 78 -13.29 8.05 -30.77
N LYS A 79 -12.11 7.60 -30.29
CA LYS A 79 -11.79 6.21 -30.07
C LYS A 79 -11.06 6.01 -28.75
N PHE A 80 -11.22 4.84 -28.14
CA PHE A 80 -10.48 4.44 -26.92
C PHE A 80 -8.97 4.53 -27.12
N ASP A 81 -8.45 4.25 -28.30
CA ASP A 81 -7.02 4.33 -28.61
C ASP A 81 -6.40 5.70 -28.30
N GLU A 82 -7.15 6.77 -28.49
CA GLU A 82 -6.72 8.14 -28.22
C GLU A 82 -6.52 8.41 -26.71
N LEU A 83 -7.14 7.59 -25.83
CA LEU A 83 -6.93 7.69 -24.39
C LEU A 83 -5.49 7.33 -23.98
N ALA A 84 -4.86 6.40 -24.70
CA ALA A 84 -3.46 6.05 -24.46
C ALA A 84 -2.52 7.22 -24.80
N GLU A 85 -2.83 7.98 -25.84
CA GLU A 85 -2.06 9.18 -26.22
C GLU A 85 -2.16 10.27 -25.13
N LEU A 86 -3.29 10.32 -24.43
CA LEU A 86 -3.50 11.21 -23.30
C LEU A 86 -2.80 10.75 -22.00
N GLY A 87 -2.20 9.55 -22.00
CA GLY A 87 -1.47 9.01 -20.85
C GLY A 87 -2.29 8.12 -19.91
N ILE A 88 -3.52 7.75 -20.28
CA ILE A 88 -4.31 6.77 -19.54
C ILE A 88 -3.72 5.39 -19.79
N THR A 89 -3.35 4.68 -18.72
CA THR A 89 -2.75 3.35 -18.79
C THR A 89 -3.70 2.25 -18.31
N TYR A 90 -4.63 2.61 -17.43
CA TYR A 90 -5.66 1.74 -16.89
C TYR A 90 -7.04 2.31 -17.19
N VAL A 91 -7.92 1.50 -17.78
CA VAL A 91 -9.31 1.89 -18.04
C VAL A 91 -10.23 1.06 -17.15
N ARG A 92 -10.97 1.72 -16.28
CA ARG A 92 -11.97 1.05 -15.45
C ARG A 92 -13.28 1.05 -16.20
N LEU A 93 -13.73 -0.17 -16.52
CA LEU A 93 -14.94 -0.41 -17.30
C LEU A 93 -16.10 -0.74 -16.35
N ASP A 94 -17.15 0.08 -16.39
CA ASP A 94 -18.33 -0.14 -15.52
C ASP A 94 -19.37 -1.04 -16.18
N PHE A 95 -19.73 -0.74 -17.43
CA PHE A 95 -20.75 -1.49 -18.21
C PHE A 95 -20.63 -1.18 -19.70
N GLY A 96 -21.27 -2.00 -20.52
CA GLY A 96 -21.43 -1.73 -21.96
C GLY A 96 -20.33 -2.34 -22.85
N PHE A 97 -19.51 -3.26 -22.31
CA PHE A 97 -18.50 -3.99 -23.05
C PHE A 97 -18.75 -5.49 -22.94
N ASP A 98 -18.72 -6.20 -24.05
CA ASP A 98 -18.73 -7.65 -24.04
C ASP A 98 -17.33 -8.25 -23.77
N ALA A 99 -17.26 -9.58 -23.65
CA ALA A 99 -16.00 -10.25 -23.32
C ALA A 99 -14.95 -10.09 -24.42
N THR A 100 -15.35 -10.06 -25.68
CA THR A 100 -14.44 -9.90 -26.82
C THR A 100 -13.88 -8.48 -26.86
N GLU A 101 -14.73 -7.47 -26.75
CA GLU A 101 -14.34 -6.06 -26.69
C GLU A 101 -13.41 -5.80 -25.48
N THR A 102 -13.70 -6.38 -24.32
CA THR A 102 -12.87 -6.29 -23.11
C THR A 102 -11.48 -6.85 -23.37
N VAL A 103 -11.37 -8.03 -23.98
CA VAL A 103 -10.07 -8.64 -24.31
C VAL A 103 -9.32 -7.85 -25.36
N GLU A 104 -9.99 -7.28 -26.34
CA GLU A 104 -9.36 -6.38 -27.33
C GLU A 104 -8.80 -5.10 -26.67
N LEU A 105 -9.55 -4.48 -25.77
CA LEU A 105 -9.07 -3.33 -24.99
C LEU A 105 -7.88 -3.70 -24.09
N SER A 106 -7.87 -4.91 -23.53
CA SER A 106 -6.77 -5.36 -22.67
C SER A 106 -5.43 -5.49 -23.39
N ARG A 107 -5.41 -5.55 -24.71
CA ARG A 107 -4.17 -5.55 -25.51
C ARG A 107 -3.46 -4.20 -25.51
N LYS A 108 -4.17 -3.12 -25.19
CA LYS A 108 -3.66 -1.75 -25.21
C LYS A 108 -3.58 -1.12 -23.81
N PHE A 109 -4.54 -1.43 -22.98
CA PHE A 109 -4.69 -0.92 -21.60
C PHE A 109 -4.60 -2.07 -20.60
N HIS A 110 -4.39 -1.74 -19.35
CA HIS A 110 -4.86 -2.60 -18.29
C HIS A 110 -6.35 -2.32 -18.09
N VAL A 111 -7.18 -3.37 -18.19
CA VAL A 111 -8.62 -3.24 -17.96
C VAL A 111 -8.93 -3.50 -16.49
N VAL A 112 -9.73 -2.61 -15.90
CA VAL A 112 -10.02 -2.62 -14.46
C VAL A 112 -11.51 -2.84 -14.26
N PHE A 113 -11.87 -3.71 -13.33
CA PHE A 113 -13.27 -3.98 -12.96
C PHE A 113 -13.45 -3.80 -11.45
N ASN A 114 -14.70 -3.61 -11.02
CA ASN A 114 -15.02 -3.65 -9.60
C ASN A 114 -14.80 -5.05 -9.04
N ALA A 115 -13.85 -5.18 -8.11
CA ALA A 115 -13.43 -6.44 -7.50
C ALA A 115 -14.61 -7.23 -6.89
N SER A 116 -15.61 -6.52 -6.34
CA SER A 116 -16.76 -7.14 -5.66
C SER A 116 -17.82 -7.69 -6.61
N THR A 117 -17.81 -7.29 -7.90
CA THR A 117 -18.83 -7.67 -8.87
C THR A 117 -18.39 -8.71 -9.89
N ILE A 118 -17.08 -9.00 -9.97
CA ILE A 118 -16.56 -10.03 -10.88
C ILE A 118 -17.12 -11.41 -10.51
N THR A 119 -17.86 -12.00 -11.45
CA THR A 119 -18.46 -13.32 -11.30
C THR A 119 -17.61 -14.44 -11.92
N LYS A 120 -18.00 -15.70 -11.68
CA LYS A 120 -17.37 -16.84 -12.36
C LYS A 120 -17.69 -16.86 -13.86
N ASP A 121 -18.88 -16.38 -14.24
CA ASP A 121 -19.32 -16.32 -15.62
C ASP A 121 -18.52 -15.28 -16.41
N ASP A 122 -18.23 -14.12 -15.82
CA ASP A 122 -17.33 -13.11 -16.41
C ASP A 122 -15.95 -13.69 -16.68
N ILE A 123 -15.35 -14.34 -15.66
CA ILE A 123 -14.04 -15.00 -15.80
C ILE A 123 -14.04 -16.02 -16.92
N SER A 124 -15.08 -16.87 -16.99
CA SER A 124 -15.21 -17.90 -18.01
C SER A 124 -15.36 -17.29 -19.41
N ALA A 125 -16.15 -16.22 -19.54
CA ALA A 125 -16.35 -15.51 -20.80
C ALA A 125 -15.04 -14.84 -21.28
N TRP A 126 -14.31 -14.17 -20.41
CA TRP A 126 -13.00 -13.58 -20.74
C TRP A 126 -11.96 -14.65 -21.10
N GLN A 127 -11.92 -15.79 -20.40
CA GLN A 127 -11.04 -16.91 -20.75
C GLN A 127 -11.37 -17.47 -22.14
N ALA A 128 -12.65 -17.65 -22.44
CA ALA A 128 -13.10 -18.11 -23.77
C ALA A 128 -12.74 -17.12 -24.88
N ALA A 129 -12.72 -15.82 -24.59
CA ALA A 129 -12.28 -14.77 -25.50
C ALA A 129 -10.75 -14.63 -25.60
N GLY A 130 -9.97 -15.41 -24.83
CA GLY A 130 -8.51 -15.42 -24.88
C GLY A 130 -7.85 -14.34 -24.01
N ALA A 131 -8.44 -14.00 -22.87
CA ALA A 131 -7.88 -13.01 -21.93
C ALA A 131 -6.53 -13.44 -21.37
N ASP A 132 -5.61 -12.50 -21.29
CA ASP A 132 -4.42 -12.52 -20.43
C ASP A 132 -4.72 -11.76 -19.15
N PHE A 133 -4.95 -12.47 -18.05
CA PHE A 133 -5.33 -11.83 -16.79
C PHE A 133 -4.22 -11.00 -16.14
N THR A 134 -2.98 -11.09 -16.60
CA THR A 134 -1.92 -10.14 -16.17
C THR A 134 -2.16 -8.71 -16.68
N ARG A 135 -3.09 -8.56 -17.65
CA ARG A 135 -3.56 -7.27 -18.18
C ARG A 135 -4.85 -6.80 -17.52
N PHE A 136 -5.37 -7.54 -16.54
CA PHE A 136 -6.58 -7.24 -15.83
C PHE A 136 -6.28 -6.78 -14.41
N ALA A 137 -7.03 -5.83 -13.93
CA ALA A 137 -6.99 -5.40 -12.53
C ALA A 137 -8.39 -5.42 -11.91
N ALA A 138 -8.43 -5.69 -10.62
CA ALA A 138 -9.64 -5.66 -9.83
C ALA A 138 -9.51 -4.55 -8.79
N CYS A 139 -10.33 -3.52 -8.91
CA CYS A 139 -10.32 -2.35 -8.06
C CYS A 139 -11.54 -2.39 -7.15
N HIS A 140 -11.35 -2.49 -5.85
CA HIS A 140 -12.44 -2.29 -4.91
C HIS A 140 -13.03 -0.88 -5.04
N ASN A 141 -14.31 -0.73 -4.71
CA ASN A 141 -14.86 0.60 -4.51
C ASN A 141 -14.36 1.18 -3.18
N TYR A 142 -14.31 2.49 -3.09
CA TYR A 142 -14.43 3.18 -1.81
C TYR A 142 -15.90 3.45 -1.50
N TYR A 143 -16.24 3.57 -0.23
CA TYR A 143 -17.60 3.65 0.25
C TYR A 143 -17.82 4.96 1.01
N PRO A 144 -18.42 6.00 0.36
CA PRO A 144 -18.59 7.32 0.99
C PRO A 144 -19.56 7.32 2.17
N LYS A 145 -20.57 6.44 2.15
CA LYS A 145 -21.58 6.36 3.20
C LYS A 145 -21.13 5.41 4.30
N SER A 146 -21.19 5.86 5.56
CA SER A 146 -20.89 5.04 6.74
C SER A 146 -21.69 3.74 6.77
N TYR A 147 -21.03 2.67 7.24
CA TYR A 147 -21.56 1.31 7.36
C TYR A 147 -21.85 0.61 6.02
N THR A 148 -21.30 1.09 4.90
CA THR A 148 -21.46 0.44 3.60
C THR A 148 -20.15 -0.19 3.08
N GLY A 149 -19.02 0.05 3.75
CA GLY A 149 -17.75 -0.56 3.43
C GLY A 149 -17.71 -2.06 3.69
N LEU A 150 -16.73 -2.75 3.10
CA LEU A 150 -16.51 -4.17 3.29
C LEU A 150 -15.78 -4.43 4.63
N SER A 151 -15.85 -5.65 5.16
CA SER A 151 -14.90 -6.09 6.18
C SER A 151 -13.56 -6.45 5.56
N LEU A 152 -12.47 -6.34 6.34
CA LEU A 152 -11.12 -6.72 5.88
C LEU A 152 -11.07 -8.20 5.45
N GLU A 153 -11.75 -9.09 6.20
CA GLU A 153 -11.86 -10.51 5.86
C GLU A 153 -12.49 -10.71 4.49
N ARG A 154 -13.57 -9.96 4.17
CA ARG A 154 -14.23 -10.04 2.87
C ARG A 154 -13.34 -9.57 1.75
N VAL A 155 -12.59 -8.50 1.96
CA VAL A 155 -11.58 -8.00 1.00
C VAL A 155 -10.53 -9.08 0.74
N ALA A 156 -9.95 -9.67 1.79
CA ALA A 156 -8.94 -10.72 1.67
C ALA A 156 -9.45 -11.94 0.88
N GLN A 157 -10.70 -12.38 1.12
CA GLN A 157 -11.32 -13.49 0.38
C GLN A 157 -11.48 -13.18 -1.12
N ILE A 158 -11.89 -11.96 -1.47
CA ILE A 158 -12.03 -11.53 -2.86
C ILE A 158 -10.65 -11.46 -3.52
N ASN A 159 -9.69 -10.84 -2.84
CA ASN A 159 -8.34 -10.64 -3.35
C ASN A 159 -7.64 -11.97 -3.63
N ALA A 160 -7.64 -12.89 -2.68
CA ALA A 160 -7.02 -14.22 -2.85
C ALA A 160 -7.57 -14.96 -4.08
N ARG A 161 -8.88 -14.86 -4.34
CA ARG A 161 -9.53 -15.47 -5.52
C ARG A 161 -9.04 -14.85 -6.83
N LEU A 162 -8.94 -13.52 -6.89
CA LEU A 162 -8.60 -12.78 -8.11
C LEU A 162 -7.10 -12.76 -8.38
N SER A 163 -6.28 -12.60 -7.31
CA SER A 163 -4.82 -12.70 -7.37
C SER A 163 -4.37 -14.07 -7.90
N ALA A 164 -5.02 -15.16 -7.48
CA ALA A 164 -4.73 -16.51 -8.00
C ALA A 164 -4.97 -16.68 -9.51
N LEU A 165 -5.76 -15.80 -10.13
CA LEU A 165 -5.98 -15.75 -11.57
C LEU A 165 -4.99 -14.83 -12.31
N GLY A 166 -4.19 -14.06 -11.58
CA GLY A 166 -3.21 -13.11 -12.13
C GLY A 166 -3.70 -11.65 -12.20
N PHE A 167 -4.86 -11.33 -11.64
CA PHE A 167 -5.33 -9.95 -11.55
C PHE A 167 -4.42 -9.12 -10.63
N GLN A 168 -4.16 -7.89 -11.02
CA GLN A 168 -3.63 -6.88 -10.11
C GLN A 168 -4.75 -6.33 -9.23
N ILE A 169 -4.51 -6.17 -7.92
CA ILE A 169 -5.55 -5.82 -6.96
C ILE A 169 -5.35 -4.42 -6.39
N PHE A 170 -6.43 -3.62 -6.42
CA PHE A 170 -6.46 -2.24 -5.93
C PHE A 170 -7.48 -2.07 -4.81
N SER A 171 -7.09 -1.41 -3.73
CA SER A 171 -7.95 -1.10 -2.59
C SER A 171 -7.73 0.34 -2.12
N PHE A 172 -8.66 0.89 -1.33
CA PHE A 172 -8.60 2.25 -0.83
C PHE A 172 -8.55 2.30 0.70
N VAL A 173 -7.74 3.20 1.22
CA VAL A 173 -7.84 3.71 2.60
C VAL A 173 -8.44 5.13 2.56
N PRO A 174 -9.04 5.64 3.64
CA PRO A 174 -9.44 7.05 3.68
C PRO A 174 -8.21 7.96 3.62
N GLY A 175 -8.43 9.24 3.33
CA GLY A 175 -7.44 10.28 3.56
C GLY A 175 -7.62 10.95 4.91
N GLU A 176 -6.97 12.10 5.08
CA GLU A 176 -7.09 12.96 6.27
C GLU A 176 -7.68 14.33 5.91
N ILE A 177 -7.74 14.65 4.62
CA ILE A 177 -8.48 15.78 4.04
C ILE A 177 -9.66 15.20 3.27
N PHE A 178 -10.84 15.23 3.86
CA PHE A 178 -11.99 14.49 3.37
C PHE A 178 -12.66 15.16 2.17
N ARG A 179 -13.11 14.32 1.23
CA ARG A 179 -13.87 14.74 0.05
C ARG A 179 -15.36 14.93 0.39
N GLY A 180 -15.94 16.01 -0.13
CA GLY A 180 -17.42 16.20 -0.13
C GLY A 180 -18.16 15.23 -1.05
N PRO A 181 -19.50 15.19 -0.98
CA PRO A 181 -20.33 16.02 -0.09
C PRO A 181 -20.47 15.49 1.35
N LEU A 182 -20.09 14.22 1.64
CA LEU A 182 -20.33 13.61 2.96
C LEU A 182 -19.22 13.90 3.98
N TYR A 183 -17.98 14.08 3.54
CA TYR A 183 -16.82 14.31 4.42
C TYR A 183 -16.61 13.22 5.51
N GLU A 184 -16.93 11.97 5.16
CA GLU A 184 -16.83 10.81 6.09
C GLU A 184 -15.69 9.86 5.76
N GLY A 185 -14.81 10.24 4.81
CA GLY A 185 -13.73 9.39 4.33
C GLY A 185 -14.17 8.38 3.27
N LEU A 186 -13.21 7.91 2.50
CA LEU A 186 -13.43 7.06 1.32
C LEU A 186 -12.67 5.73 1.42
N PRO A 187 -12.92 4.87 2.42
CA PRO A 187 -12.27 3.58 2.56
C PRO A 187 -12.96 2.49 1.74
N THR A 188 -12.22 1.41 1.40
CA THR A 188 -12.77 0.12 0.98
C THR A 188 -13.27 -0.67 2.20
N VAL A 189 -12.51 -0.67 3.27
CA VAL A 189 -12.80 -1.41 4.50
C VAL A 189 -13.44 -0.48 5.52
N GLU A 190 -14.63 -0.87 6.05
CA GLU A 190 -15.39 0.00 6.96
C GLU A 190 -14.62 0.32 8.25
N GLU A 191 -13.89 -0.64 8.78
CA GLU A 191 -13.09 -0.47 10.00
C GLU A 191 -11.93 0.54 9.82
N HIS A 192 -11.60 0.90 8.57
CA HIS A 192 -10.58 1.91 8.28
C HIS A 192 -11.12 3.34 8.27
N ARG A 193 -12.45 3.53 8.30
CA ARG A 193 -13.08 4.85 8.30
C ARG A 193 -12.65 5.68 9.49
N GLY A 194 -12.22 6.92 9.22
CA GLY A 194 -11.77 7.88 10.25
C GLY A 194 -10.39 7.58 10.85
N LEU A 195 -9.67 6.58 10.37
CA LEU A 195 -8.27 6.37 10.78
C LEU A 195 -7.37 7.48 10.22
N SER A 196 -6.33 7.82 10.98
CA SER A 196 -5.36 8.86 10.63
C SER A 196 -3.97 8.49 11.15
N GLY A 197 -2.92 9.16 10.64
CA GLY A 197 -1.55 8.96 11.09
C GLY A 197 -1.09 7.51 11.04
N ASP A 198 -0.46 7.02 12.08
CA ASP A 198 0.07 5.66 12.15
C ASP A 198 -1.02 4.58 12.03
N ALA A 199 -2.24 4.82 12.53
CA ALA A 199 -3.36 3.88 12.37
C ALA A 199 -3.79 3.74 10.89
N LEU A 200 -3.77 4.85 10.12
CA LEU A 200 -4.00 4.81 8.67
C LEU A 200 -2.92 4.00 7.96
N VAL A 201 -1.66 4.18 8.33
CA VAL A 201 -0.53 3.42 7.76
C VAL A 201 -0.65 1.92 8.09
N GLN A 202 -1.09 1.56 9.30
CA GLN A 202 -1.39 0.17 9.66
C GLN A 202 -2.54 -0.41 8.82
N ALA A 203 -3.58 0.38 8.53
CA ALA A 203 -4.66 -0.02 7.62
C ALA A 203 -4.14 -0.29 6.19
N MET A 204 -3.21 0.52 5.69
CA MET A 204 -2.53 0.25 4.41
C MET A 204 -1.78 -1.08 4.46
N LEU A 205 -1.02 -1.32 5.52
CA LEU A 205 -0.28 -2.57 5.71
C LEU A 205 -1.21 -3.79 5.78
N ALA A 206 -2.35 -3.68 6.45
CA ALA A 206 -3.37 -4.72 6.50
C ALA A 206 -3.96 -5.04 5.11
N LEU A 207 -4.13 -4.04 4.25
CA LEU A 207 -4.58 -4.25 2.88
C LEU A 207 -3.50 -4.90 2.01
N TYR A 208 -2.21 -4.57 2.20
CA TYR A 208 -1.12 -5.30 1.54
C TYR A 208 -1.05 -6.75 2.00
N ASP A 209 -1.29 -7.03 3.28
CA ASP A 209 -1.34 -8.40 3.82
C ASP A 209 -2.59 -9.15 3.35
N ALA A 210 -3.63 -8.43 2.92
CA ALA A 210 -4.81 -8.96 2.24
C ALA A 210 -4.64 -9.01 0.70
N ASP A 211 -3.42 -9.17 0.19
CA ASP A 211 -3.08 -9.29 -1.23
C ASP A 211 -3.50 -8.09 -2.11
N SER A 212 -3.52 -6.87 -1.58
CA SER A 212 -3.63 -5.67 -2.41
C SER A 212 -2.25 -5.28 -2.98
N ASP A 213 -2.15 -5.15 -4.31
CA ASP A 213 -0.90 -4.74 -4.98
C ASP A 213 -0.65 -3.24 -4.86
N VAL A 214 -1.73 -2.45 -4.91
CA VAL A 214 -1.70 -0.99 -4.75
C VAL A 214 -2.79 -0.57 -3.78
N VAL A 215 -2.42 0.22 -2.79
CA VAL A 215 -3.37 0.83 -1.84
C VAL A 215 -3.47 2.33 -2.14
N PHE A 216 -4.67 2.78 -2.51
CA PHE A 216 -4.95 4.17 -2.84
C PHE A 216 -5.42 4.94 -1.61
N ILE A 217 -5.01 6.20 -1.51
CA ILE A 217 -5.67 7.18 -0.66
C ILE A 217 -6.95 7.59 -1.37
N GLY A 218 -8.12 7.29 -0.79
CA GLY A 218 -9.43 7.53 -1.39
C GLY A 218 -9.83 9.01 -1.39
N ASP A 219 -9.47 9.74 -0.36
CA ASP A 219 -9.73 11.18 -0.22
C ASP A 219 -8.64 12.03 -0.89
N PRO A 220 -8.82 13.37 -1.00
CA PRO A 220 -7.91 14.23 -1.74
C PRO A 220 -6.47 14.27 -1.22
N ASP A 221 -6.22 14.19 0.08
CA ASP A 221 -4.87 14.30 0.64
C ASP A 221 -4.76 13.68 2.04
N VAL A 222 -3.52 13.55 2.52
CA VAL A 222 -3.16 13.16 3.88
C VAL A 222 -2.17 14.18 4.47
N THR A 223 -1.90 14.09 5.78
CA THR A 223 -0.94 14.97 6.45
C THR A 223 0.51 14.69 6.01
N GLU A 224 1.40 15.69 6.22
CA GLU A 224 2.83 15.56 5.93
C GLU A 224 3.50 14.38 6.67
N SER A 225 3.06 14.11 7.90
CA SER A 225 3.55 12.96 8.68
C SER A 225 3.16 11.64 8.03
N THR A 226 1.93 11.52 7.53
CA THR A 226 1.45 10.35 6.79
C THR A 226 2.16 10.20 5.45
N TRP A 227 2.40 11.29 4.70
CA TRP A 227 3.21 11.27 3.49
C TRP A 227 4.62 10.73 3.73
N LYS A 228 5.27 11.14 4.84
CA LYS A 228 6.57 10.60 5.24
C LYS A 228 6.53 9.10 5.44
N ARG A 229 5.50 8.57 6.13
CA ARG A 229 5.31 7.12 6.33
C ARG A 229 5.07 6.40 5.01
N ILE A 230 4.23 6.95 4.11
CA ILE A 230 3.99 6.40 2.77
C ILE A 230 5.32 6.27 2.00
N GLY A 231 6.16 7.28 2.01
CA GLY A 231 7.48 7.22 1.38
C GLY A 231 8.41 6.16 1.99
N GLN A 232 8.22 5.79 3.26
CA GLN A 232 8.90 4.64 3.85
C GLN A 232 8.37 3.32 3.29
N LEU A 233 7.04 3.16 3.20
CA LEU A 233 6.41 1.96 2.63
C LEU A 233 6.81 1.73 1.17
N GLU A 234 6.87 2.79 0.35
CA GLU A 234 7.34 2.70 -1.04
C GLU A 234 8.78 2.16 -1.15
N ARG A 235 9.62 2.47 -0.18
CA ARG A 235 10.99 1.94 -0.07
C ARG A 235 11.08 0.61 0.68
N ASN A 236 9.95 -0.06 0.92
CA ASN A 236 9.87 -1.29 1.72
C ASN A 236 10.53 -1.16 3.09
N CYS A 237 10.24 -0.09 3.82
CA CYS A 237 10.83 0.17 5.13
C CYS A 237 9.78 0.65 6.12
N ILE A 238 9.73 0.05 7.31
CA ILE A 238 8.98 0.53 8.46
C ILE A 238 10.00 1.07 9.47
N GLU A 239 9.99 2.38 9.72
CA GLU A 239 10.83 2.98 10.76
C GLU A 239 10.19 2.75 12.13
N LEU A 240 11.00 2.25 13.05
CA LEU A 240 10.62 1.94 14.43
C LEU A 240 11.45 2.80 15.38
N LYS A 241 10.80 3.63 16.16
CA LYS A 241 11.44 4.36 17.26
C LYS A 241 11.90 3.37 18.32
N THR A 242 13.14 3.53 18.74
CA THR A 242 13.77 2.57 19.67
C THR A 242 14.58 3.27 20.73
N GLU A 243 14.72 2.63 21.88
CA GLU A 243 15.66 2.96 22.92
C GLU A 243 16.69 1.81 23.01
N LEU A 244 17.87 2.03 22.44
CA LEU A 244 18.96 1.07 22.48
C LEU A 244 19.84 1.28 23.71
N LYS A 245 20.35 0.19 24.27
CA LYS A 245 21.30 0.22 25.36
C LYS A 245 22.69 0.64 24.86
N PRO A 246 23.54 1.19 25.75
CA PRO A 246 24.93 1.51 25.42
C PRO A 246 25.68 0.32 24.80
N GLY A 247 26.37 0.59 23.70
CA GLY A 247 27.09 -0.41 22.92
C GLY A 247 26.31 -1.03 21.77
N PHE A 248 25.00 -0.77 21.66
CA PHE A 248 24.16 -1.28 20.55
C PHE A 248 23.72 -0.18 19.57
N GLU A 249 24.24 1.03 19.69
CA GLU A 249 23.90 2.19 18.86
C GLU A 249 24.19 1.96 17.37
N TYR A 250 25.07 1.01 17.03
CA TYR A 250 25.38 0.64 15.65
C TYR A 250 24.16 0.05 14.91
N LEU A 251 23.10 -0.33 15.63
CA LEU A 251 21.86 -0.84 15.05
C LEU A 251 20.96 0.27 14.48
N TYR A 252 21.17 1.54 14.88
CA TYR A 252 20.41 2.65 14.32
C TYR A 252 20.68 2.86 12.84
N ASP A 253 19.66 3.32 12.13
CA ASP A 253 19.67 3.76 10.73
C ASP A 253 20.02 2.67 9.70
N ARG A 254 20.21 1.42 10.13
CA ARG A 254 20.45 0.28 9.25
C ARG A 254 19.13 -0.28 8.73
N LEU A 255 19.00 -0.36 7.41
CA LEU A 255 17.88 -1.08 6.79
C LEU A 255 18.10 -2.58 7.00
N GLN A 256 17.07 -3.23 7.48
CA GLN A 256 17.01 -4.66 7.75
C GLN A 256 15.73 -5.22 7.16
N THR A 257 15.71 -6.50 6.85
CA THR A 257 14.50 -7.20 6.40
C THR A 257 14.24 -8.42 7.28
N ASP A 258 12.97 -8.70 7.54
CA ASP A 258 12.62 -9.97 8.14
C ASP A 258 12.92 -11.10 7.16
N ARG A 259 13.34 -12.23 7.67
CA ARG A 259 13.63 -13.39 6.82
C ARG A 259 12.39 -13.85 6.06
N PRO A 260 12.54 -14.39 4.82
CA PRO A 260 11.40 -14.95 4.08
C PRO A 260 10.66 -16.06 4.84
N ASP A 261 11.40 -16.87 5.63
CA ASP A 261 10.89 -17.90 6.55
C ASP A 261 10.50 -17.28 7.91
N SER A 262 9.57 -16.30 7.86
CA SER A 262 9.15 -15.50 9.02
C SER A 262 8.64 -16.36 10.17
N SER A 263 9.02 -15.99 11.40
CA SER A 263 8.56 -16.65 12.62
C SER A 263 7.35 -15.94 13.24
N SER A 264 6.43 -16.70 13.81
CA SER A 264 5.31 -16.15 14.59
C SER A 264 5.74 -15.53 15.92
N TYR A 265 6.93 -15.85 16.41
CA TYR A 265 7.41 -15.44 17.74
C TYR A 265 8.36 -14.25 17.69
N ILE A 266 9.21 -14.18 16.67
CA ILE A 266 10.24 -13.15 16.54
C ILE A 266 10.35 -12.67 15.09
N ILE A 267 10.73 -11.41 14.91
CA ILE A 267 11.24 -10.86 13.64
C ILE A 267 12.73 -11.15 13.63
N ARG A 268 13.26 -11.69 12.54
CA ARG A 268 14.69 -12.06 12.43
C ARG A 268 15.35 -11.27 11.30
N SER A 269 16.35 -10.46 11.63
CA SER A 269 17.10 -9.73 10.61
C SER A 269 17.89 -10.69 9.71
N GLN A 270 17.66 -10.56 8.40
CA GLN A 270 18.39 -11.31 7.39
C GLN A 270 19.85 -10.87 7.28
N GLU A 271 20.12 -9.57 7.50
CA GLU A 271 21.41 -8.93 7.26
C GLU A 271 22.36 -8.93 8.46
N SER A 272 21.82 -8.94 9.69
CA SER A 272 22.59 -8.62 10.91
C SER A 272 23.85 -9.46 11.10
N ARG A 273 23.82 -10.75 10.78
CA ARG A 273 24.99 -11.64 10.89
C ARG A 273 26.04 -11.42 9.80
N LEU A 274 25.72 -10.66 8.77
CA LEU A 274 26.60 -10.38 7.63
C LEU A 274 27.36 -9.06 7.79
N TRP A 275 27.03 -8.25 8.79
CA TRP A 275 27.70 -6.97 9.04
C TRP A 275 29.10 -7.19 9.61
N LYS A 276 30.11 -6.91 8.81
CA LYS A 276 31.52 -7.09 9.18
C LYS A 276 31.99 -6.14 10.27
N ASP A 277 31.33 -5.01 10.42
CA ASP A 277 31.61 -3.95 11.39
C ASP A 277 30.77 -4.06 12.68
N ALA A 278 29.89 -5.06 12.77
CA ALA A 278 29.09 -5.28 13.96
C ALA A 278 29.92 -5.98 15.05
N PRO A 279 29.88 -5.49 16.30
CA PRO A 279 30.55 -6.17 17.41
C PRO A 279 29.86 -7.51 17.71
N VAL A 280 30.67 -8.48 18.11
CA VAL A 280 30.15 -9.77 18.58
C VAL A 280 30.36 -9.84 20.10
N TYR A 281 29.28 -10.02 20.81
CA TYR A 281 29.23 -9.95 22.27
C TYR A 281 29.41 -11.33 22.91
N ASP A 282 30.01 -11.34 24.10
CA ASP A 282 29.88 -12.46 25.01
C ASP A 282 28.46 -12.50 25.60
N ALA A 283 28.03 -13.64 26.08
CA ALA A 283 26.76 -13.74 26.75
C ALA A 283 26.76 -12.88 28.02
N ASN A 284 25.82 -11.97 28.14
CA ASN A 284 25.59 -11.19 29.33
C ASN A 284 24.16 -11.49 29.81
N PRO A 285 23.97 -12.58 30.57
CA PRO A 285 22.65 -12.99 30.99
C PRO A 285 21.92 -11.85 31.68
N SER A 286 20.78 -11.47 31.15
CA SER A 286 19.90 -10.53 31.83
C SER A 286 19.44 -11.15 33.14
N THR A 287 19.17 -10.30 34.14
CA THR A 287 18.45 -10.72 35.33
C THR A 287 16.95 -10.96 35.04
N TRP A 288 16.50 -10.68 33.81
CA TRP A 288 15.14 -10.89 33.39
C TRP A 288 14.98 -12.30 32.83
N GLU A 289 13.91 -12.96 33.27
CA GLU A 289 13.55 -14.28 32.80
C GLU A 289 12.76 -14.25 31.49
N THR A 290 12.23 -13.07 31.12
CA THR A 290 11.37 -12.89 29.94
C THR A 290 11.75 -11.65 29.14
N ALA A 291 11.52 -11.72 27.84
CA ALA A 291 11.55 -10.59 26.90
C ALA A 291 10.11 -10.19 26.55
N ALA A 292 9.77 -8.94 26.77
CA ALA A 292 8.45 -8.39 26.42
C ALA A 292 8.35 -8.11 24.90
N THR A 293 7.13 -7.90 24.41
CA THR A 293 6.87 -7.44 23.04
C THR A 293 7.71 -6.21 22.69
N GLY A 294 8.44 -6.27 21.59
CA GLY A 294 9.31 -5.20 21.13
C GLY A 294 10.72 -5.23 21.73
N ALA A 295 11.06 -6.21 22.58
CA ALA A 295 12.44 -6.39 23.01
C ALA A 295 13.34 -6.74 21.84
N ILE A 296 14.46 -6.02 21.72
CA ILE A 296 15.49 -6.21 20.68
C ILE A 296 16.58 -7.08 21.27
N LEU A 297 16.84 -8.22 20.65
CA LEU A 297 17.77 -9.23 21.10
C LEU A 297 18.93 -9.38 20.11
N VAL A 298 20.15 -9.54 20.63
CA VAL A 298 21.34 -9.85 19.81
C VAL A 298 21.99 -11.10 20.36
N SER A 299 22.09 -12.13 19.53
CA SER A 299 22.65 -13.42 19.89
C SER A 299 24.15 -13.32 20.15
N SER A 300 24.62 -13.83 21.29
CA SER A 300 26.02 -13.82 21.71
C SER A 300 26.87 -14.87 20.98
N LYS A 301 28.19 -14.84 21.21
CA LYS A 301 29.13 -15.85 20.73
C LYS A 301 28.76 -17.30 21.11
N ALA A 302 28.04 -17.47 22.22
CA ALA A 302 27.58 -18.77 22.69
C ALA A 302 26.57 -19.46 21.73
N TYR A 303 25.96 -18.71 20.81
CA TYR A 303 25.12 -19.27 19.75
C TYR A 303 25.90 -19.79 18.52
N GLY A 304 27.26 -19.68 18.52
CA GLY A 304 28.09 -20.15 17.42
C GLY A 304 27.73 -19.48 16.09
N ARG A 305 27.25 -20.25 15.11
CA ARG A 305 26.88 -19.73 13.78
C ARG A 305 25.81 -18.67 13.76
N TYR A 306 25.04 -18.51 14.83
CA TYR A 306 23.99 -17.48 14.97
C TYR A 306 24.49 -16.25 15.73
N ALA A 307 25.76 -16.20 16.14
CA ALA A 307 26.32 -15.04 16.82
C ALA A 307 26.12 -13.76 15.99
N GLY A 308 25.63 -12.69 16.63
CA GLY A 308 25.29 -11.43 15.98
C GLY A 308 23.92 -11.40 15.28
N GLU A 309 23.15 -12.48 15.33
CA GLU A 309 21.76 -12.43 14.82
C GLU A 309 20.94 -11.48 15.68
N LEU A 310 20.28 -10.52 15.00
CA LEU A 310 19.31 -9.62 15.64
C LEU A 310 17.91 -10.20 15.49
N SER A 311 17.15 -10.17 16.56
CA SER A 311 15.72 -10.47 16.56
C SER A 311 14.93 -9.51 17.41
N ILE A 312 13.62 -9.38 17.10
CA ILE A 312 12.66 -8.56 17.85
C ILE A 312 11.53 -9.47 18.32
N ALA A 313 11.21 -9.44 19.59
CA ALA A 313 10.12 -10.22 20.15
C ALA A 313 8.75 -9.69 19.68
N ARG A 314 7.91 -10.58 19.11
CA ARG A 314 6.53 -10.25 18.70
C ARG A 314 5.56 -10.31 19.90
N GLY A 315 5.91 -11.03 20.93
CA GLY A 315 5.14 -11.23 22.16
C GLY A 315 6.04 -11.48 23.34
N LEU A 316 5.46 -11.90 24.44
CA LEU A 316 6.22 -12.31 25.63
C LEU A 316 6.95 -13.64 25.33
N LEU A 317 8.26 -13.66 25.54
CA LEU A 317 9.11 -14.84 25.34
C LEU A 317 9.93 -15.14 26.59
N GLU A 318 10.23 -16.41 26.84
CA GLU A 318 11.31 -16.78 27.75
C GLU A 318 12.64 -16.34 27.16
N LEU A 319 13.48 -15.67 27.96
CA LEU A 319 14.75 -15.14 27.51
C LEU A 319 15.85 -16.20 27.64
N ASP A 320 16.47 -16.56 26.52
CA ASP A 320 17.65 -17.42 26.54
C ASP A 320 18.87 -16.66 27.09
N ALA A 321 19.60 -17.27 28.01
CA ALA A 321 20.81 -16.68 28.62
C ALA A 321 21.92 -16.33 27.62
N ARG A 322 21.82 -16.84 26.39
CA ARG A 322 22.76 -16.54 25.29
C ARG A 322 22.36 -15.32 24.47
N ASP A 323 21.17 -14.75 24.69
CA ASP A 323 20.75 -13.52 24.02
C ASP A 323 21.04 -12.30 24.90
N ASN A 324 21.56 -11.27 24.29
CA ASN A 324 21.75 -9.97 24.91
C ASN A 324 20.55 -9.07 24.58
N VAL A 325 19.91 -8.48 25.57
CA VAL A 325 18.86 -7.47 25.36
C VAL A 325 19.51 -6.15 24.96
N ALA A 326 19.44 -5.83 23.67
CA ALA A 326 20.04 -4.63 23.07
C ALA A 326 19.22 -3.36 23.28
N GLY A 327 17.91 -3.49 23.53
CA GLY A 327 16.98 -2.36 23.69
C GLY A 327 15.55 -2.75 23.49
N ASN A 328 14.69 -1.75 23.27
CA ASN A 328 13.26 -1.96 23.07
C ASN A 328 12.71 -1.04 21.98
N ILE A 329 11.71 -1.52 21.25
CA ILE A 329 10.84 -0.71 20.42
C ILE A 329 9.94 0.14 21.34
N CYS A 330 9.82 1.44 21.04
CA CYS A 330 8.92 2.34 21.77
C CYS A 330 7.47 1.86 21.67
N GLU A 331 6.69 2.08 22.70
CA GLU A 331 5.32 1.54 22.81
C GLU A 331 4.45 1.92 21.61
N GLU A 332 4.53 3.17 21.16
CA GLU A 332 3.78 3.69 20.04
C GLU A 332 4.01 2.93 18.71
N ASP A 333 5.21 2.39 18.49
CA ASP A 333 5.56 1.70 17.25
C ASP A 333 5.40 0.17 17.33
N ARG A 334 5.09 -0.41 18.50
CA ARG A 334 4.89 -1.87 18.65
C ARG A 334 3.74 -2.40 17.83
N ALA A 335 2.74 -1.56 17.52
CA ALA A 335 1.61 -1.91 16.67
C ALA A 335 2.00 -2.20 15.21
N PHE A 336 3.20 -1.82 14.77
CA PHE A 336 3.75 -2.17 13.46
C PHE A 336 4.40 -3.57 13.40
N LEU A 337 4.74 -4.18 14.55
CA LEU A 337 5.47 -5.46 14.58
C LEU A 337 4.74 -6.61 13.87
N PRO A 338 3.39 -6.75 13.94
CA PRO A 338 2.67 -7.77 13.19
C PRO A 338 2.90 -7.69 11.68
N TYR A 339 3.11 -6.50 11.14
CA TYR A 339 3.26 -6.24 9.71
C TYR A 339 4.70 -6.42 9.19
N ILE A 340 5.69 -6.66 10.05
CA ILE A 340 7.07 -6.90 9.61
C ILE A 340 7.27 -8.41 9.47
N HIS A 341 7.08 -8.94 8.27
CA HIS A 341 7.21 -10.37 7.95
C HIS A 341 7.61 -10.59 6.49
N SER A 342 8.04 -11.79 6.16
CA SER A 342 8.22 -12.28 4.79
C SER A 342 9.02 -11.34 3.86
N GLY A 343 10.16 -10.85 4.32
CA GLY A 343 11.02 -9.93 3.54
C GLY A 343 10.63 -8.46 3.65
N ARG A 344 9.67 -8.10 4.52
CA ARG A 344 9.35 -6.70 4.79
C ARG A 344 10.47 -6.03 5.57
N GLY A 345 10.85 -4.82 5.11
CA GLY A 345 11.96 -4.07 5.66
C GLY A 345 11.59 -3.25 6.90
N PHE A 346 12.56 -3.04 7.76
CA PHE A 346 12.45 -2.17 8.93
C PHE A 346 13.77 -1.48 9.25
N ARG A 347 13.70 -0.41 10.02
CA ARG A 347 14.87 0.35 10.46
C ARG A 347 14.62 0.95 11.85
N PHE A 348 15.62 0.87 12.71
CA PHE A 348 15.55 1.54 14.01
C PHE A 348 15.94 3.00 13.87
N ILE A 349 15.12 3.87 14.44
CA ILE A 349 15.38 5.30 14.57
C ILE A 349 15.38 5.70 16.04
N ARG A 350 16.06 6.80 16.35
CA ARG A 350 16.05 7.35 17.71
C ARG A 350 14.65 7.89 18.05
N ARG A 351 14.28 7.76 19.30
CA ARG A 351 13.05 8.37 19.84
C ARG A 351 13.11 9.89 19.80
#